data_027b43c0835c1348b45187d9e2d5e9ae
#
_entry.id   027b43c0835c1348b45187d9e2d5e9ae
#
_cell.length_a   1.000
_cell.length_b   1.000
_cell.length_c   1.000
_cell.angle_alpha   90.00
_cell.angle_beta   90.00
_cell.angle_gamma   90.00
#
_symmetry.space_group_name_H-M   'P 1'
#
loop_
_entity.id
_entity.type
_entity.pdbx_description
1 polymer ?
#
loop_
_entity_poly.entity_id
_entity_poly.type
_entity_poly.pdbx_seq_one_letter_code
_entity_poly.pdbx_strand_id
1 'polypeptide(L)'
;MNRSASRVLAMNLLLQSAVASLLASEPPLTFADAAPQRYELTARASQLDPLARPHPEIDFVFDKDGKPADVQHASVDTRVPSQGKLVIWLMGYSGPLFERVNSYGLHAIRVHYANGWFSRFGNEPPPADDKFLGQIRLEAATGEDFSAAVSIPKPDGMTERARVFVKWLADEHPAGRWDYFLTDDQQGLRWDRVIMAGASHGSTTAARFAKHQRVDRVVMFCGPRDQYETWQALPSATPANRFFGFSHVLDGGWTGHHYCRS
;
A
#
# COMPACT_ATOMS: atom_id res chain seq x y z
N MET A 1 -42.32 20.05 38.99
CA MET A 1 -42.08 20.16 37.53
C MET A 1 -40.68 19.72 37.21
N ASN A 2 -40.55 18.75 36.37
CA ASN A 2 -39.47 17.75 36.31
C ASN A 2 -38.19 18.25 35.60
N ARG A 3 -37.17 18.67 36.35
CA ARG A 3 -35.83 19.03 35.81
C ARG A 3 -35.04 17.83 35.26
N SER A 4 -35.43 16.60 35.64
CA SER A 4 -34.83 15.35 35.11
C SER A 4 -35.22 15.05 33.68
N ALA A 5 -36.46 15.28 33.25
CA ALA A 5 -36.91 14.98 31.89
C ALA A 5 -36.24 15.84 30.82
N SER A 6 -35.94 17.11 31.11
CA SER A 6 -35.23 18.01 30.18
C SER A 6 -33.78 17.64 29.94
N ARG A 7 -33.08 17.06 30.94
CA ARG A 7 -31.69 16.64 30.81
C ARG A 7 -31.55 15.36 29.95
N VAL A 8 -32.47 14.43 30.09
CA VAL A 8 -32.48 13.17 29.31
C VAL A 8 -32.79 13.47 27.83
N LEU A 9 -33.70 14.41 27.56
CA LEU A 9 -34.03 14.79 26.16
C LEU A 9 -32.87 15.51 25.47
N ALA A 10 -32.17 16.41 26.17
CA ALA A 10 -31.01 17.13 25.64
C ALA A 10 -29.83 16.17 25.36
N MET A 11 -29.61 15.17 26.22
CA MET A 11 -28.54 14.19 26.05
C MET A 11 -28.82 13.24 24.88
N ASN A 12 -30.07 12.85 24.64
CA ASN A 12 -30.45 12.04 23.48
C ASN A 12 -30.35 12.83 22.16
N LEU A 13 -30.66 14.11 22.12
CA LEU A 13 -30.47 14.94 20.93
C LEU A 13 -28.99 15.16 20.60
N LEU A 14 -28.12 15.32 21.60
CA LEU A 14 -26.67 15.43 21.39
C LEU A 14 -26.04 14.11 20.93
N LEU A 15 -26.49 12.95 21.44
CA LEU A 15 -26.04 11.66 20.93
C LEU A 15 -26.49 11.40 19.48
N GLN A 16 -27.73 11.76 19.13
CA GLN A 16 -28.23 11.60 17.76
C GLN A 16 -27.50 12.51 16.76
N SER A 17 -27.14 13.74 17.15
CA SER A 17 -26.35 14.64 16.29
C SER A 17 -24.91 14.15 16.12
N ALA A 18 -24.29 13.58 17.15
CA ALA A 18 -22.95 13.01 17.07
C ALA A 18 -22.90 11.74 16.20
N VAL A 19 -23.92 10.89 16.30
CA VAL A 19 -24.04 9.67 15.46
C VAL A 19 -24.35 10.02 14.01
N ALA A 20 -25.16 11.05 13.75
CA ALA A 20 -25.42 11.51 12.37
C ALA A 20 -24.18 12.12 11.69
N SER A 21 -23.29 12.79 12.45
CA SER A 21 -22.00 13.28 11.93
C SER A 21 -20.99 12.16 11.62
N LEU A 22 -21.11 11.01 12.29
CA LEU A 22 -20.28 9.83 12.02
C LEU A 22 -20.70 9.02 10.78
N LEU A 23 -21.90 9.29 10.24
CA LEU A 23 -22.44 8.62 9.05
C LEU A 23 -22.44 9.49 7.79
N ALA A 24 -21.98 10.72 7.87
CA ALA A 24 -21.76 11.53 6.67
C ALA A 24 -20.63 10.89 5.88
N SER A 25 -20.97 10.11 4.85
CA SER A 25 -19.98 9.66 3.87
C SER A 25 -19.31 10.90 3.28
N GLU A 26 -17.97 10.93 3.31
CA GLU A 26 -17.25 11.99 2.61
C GLU A 26 -17.75 12.09 1.15
N PRO A 27 -17.85 13.31 0.62
CA PRO A 27 -18.28 13.46 -0.77
C PRO A 27 -17.32 12.68 -1.69
N PRO A 28 -17.85 12.05 -2.75
CA PRO A 28 -17.03 11.29 -3.67
C PRO A 28 -15.94 12.20 -4.26
N LEU A 29 -14.74 11.63 -4.44
CA LEU A 29 -13.67 12.35 -5.12
C LEU A 29 -14.08 12.69 -6.55
N THR A 30 -14.09 13.97 -6.87
CA THR A 30 -14.40 14.48 -8.22
C THR A 30 -13.15 15.09 -8.84
N PHE A 31 -12.97 14.87 -10.14
CA PHE A 31 -11.91 15.50 -10.91
C PHE A 31 -12.38 16.87 -11.45
N ALA A 32 -11.49 17.85 -11.40
CA ALA A 32 -11.65 19.16 -12.04
C ALA A 32 -10.65 19.25 -13.20
N ASP A 33 -10.75 18.34 -14.16
CA ASP A 33 -9.87 18.23 -15.29
C ASP A 33 -10.54 18.88 -16.52
N ALA A 34 -9.90 19.89 -17.11
CA ALA A 34 -10.40 20.58 -18.30
C ALA A 34 -10.24 19.75 -19.59
N ALA A 35 -9.36 18.74 -19.58
CA ALA A 35 -9.11 17.83 -20.70
C ALA A 35 -9.04 16.39 -20.22
N PRO A 36 -10.18 15.79 -19.82
CA PRO A 36 -10.19 14.46 -19.19
C PRO A 36 -9.56 13.40 -20.07
N GLN A 37 -8.59 12.69 -19.50
CA GLN A 37 -7.87 11.60 -20.16
C GLN A 37 -7.24 10.66 -19.13
N ARG A 38 -6.61 9.59 -19.63
CA ARG A 38 -5.76 8.75 -18.80
C ARG A 38 -4.36 9.34 -18.78
N TYR A 39 -3.85 9.57 -17.59
CA TYR A 39 -2.50 10.07 -17.32
C TYR A 39 -1.59 8.95 -16.83
N GLU A 40 -0.37 8.94 -17.33
CA GLU A 40 0.74 8.15 -16.82
C GLU A 40 1.88 9.10 -16.43
N LEU A 41 2.35 8.98 -15.20
CA LEU A 41 3.40 9.83 -14.65
C LEU A 41 4.52 8.95 -14.11
N THR A 42 5.74 9.41 -14.28
CA THR A 42 6.91 8.71 -13.77
C THR A 42 7.88 9.69 -13.12
N ALA A 43 8.57 9.24 -12.08
CA ALA A 43 9.66 9.98 -11.48
C ALA A 43 10.68 9.02 -10.89
N ARG A 44 11.94 9.44 -10.78
CA ARG A 44 12.96 8.67 -10.08
C ARG A 44 12.86 8.91 -8.58
N ALA A 45 12.89 7.86 -7.78
CA ALA A 45 12.84 7.98 -6.33
C ALA A 45 14.02 8.81 -5.77
N SER A 46 15.21 8.65 -6.33
CA SER A 46 16.40 9.42 -5.97
C SER A 46 16.32 10.91 -6.28
N GLN A 47 15.43 11.31 -7.20
CA GLN A 47 15.21 12.72 -7.54
C GLN A 47 14.15 13.36 -6.63
N LEU A 48 13.22 12.56 -6.13
CA LEU A 48 12.12 13.04 -5.28
C LEU A 48 12.53 13.19 -3.81
N ASP A 49 13.42 12.32 -3.33
CA ASP A 49 13.85 12.32 -1.94
C ASP A 49 15.40 12.40 -1.85
N PRO A 50 15.95 13.54 -1.40
CA PRO A 50 17.39 13.69 -1.23
C PRO A 50 17.98 12.81 -0.12
N LEU A 51 17.14 12.23 0.74
CA LEU A 51 17.56 11.30 1.80
C LEU A 51 17.59 9.85 1.32
N ALA A 52 17.01 9.56 0.15
CA ALA A 52 17.03 8.23 -0.44
C ALA A 52 18.45 7.73 -0.69
N ARG A 53 18.71 6.46 -0.41
CA ARG A 53 20.02 5.83 -0.62
C ARG A 53 19.87 4.46 -1.28
N PRO A 54 20.86 4.03 -2.08
CA PRO A 54 20.96 2.65 -2.50
C PRO A 54 21.50 1.78 -1.37
N HIS A 55 21.09 0.50 -1.38
CA HIS A 55 21.53 -0.54 -0.47
C HIS A 55 22.00 -1.74 -1.30
N PRO A 56 23.20 -1.67 -1.90
CA PRO A 56 23.68 -2.70 -2.83
C PRO A 56 23.86 -4.07 -2.16
N GLU A 57 24.05 -4.11 -0.83
CA GLU A 57 24.14 -5.34 -0.04
C GLU A 57 22.84 -6.18 -0.05
N ILE A 58 21.73 -5.57 -0.43
CA ILE A 58 20.42 -6.23 -0.61
C ILE A 58 19.86 -6.04 -2.03
N ASP A 59 20.73 -5.83 -3.02
CA ASP A 59 20.37 -5.62 -4.45
C ASP A 59 19.34 -4.48 -4.67
N PHE A 60 19.44 -3.43 -3.85
CA PHE A 60 18.62 -2.24 -3.97
C PHE A 60 19.46 -1.09 -4.50
N VAL A 61 19.32 -0.79 -5.78
CA VAL A 61 20.15 0.19 -6.49
C VAL A 61 19.32 1.17 -7.29
N PHE A 62 19.85 2.36 -7.56
CA PHE A 62 19.17 3.38 -8.34
C PHE A 62 19.45 3.29 -9.84
N ASP A 63 20.56 2.65 -10.20
CA ASP A 63 20.91 2.38 -11.59
C ASP A 63 21.39 0.93 -11.71
N LYS A 64 20.94 0.23 -12.75
CA LYS A 64 21.32 -1.15 -13.06
C LYS A 64 21.58 -1.27 -14.56
N ASP A 65 22.71 -1.80 -14.93
CA ASP A 65 23.12 -1.98 -16.34
C ASP A 65 23.03 -0.67 -17.16
N GLY A 66 23.40 0.46 -16.54
CA GLY A 66 23.37 1.78 -17.18
C GLY A 66 21.98 2.38 -17.37
N LYS A 67 20.96 1.80 -16.75
CA LYS A 67 19.55 2.28 -16.82
C LYS A 67 19.01 2.63 -15.44
N PRO A 68 18.14 3.66 -15.34
CA PRO A 68 17.44 3.94 -14.09
C PRO A 68 16.63 2.73 -13.61
N ALA A 69 16.91 2.28 -12.38
CA ALA A 69 16.19 1.18 -11.72
C ALA A 69 15.15 1.68 -10.71
N ASP A 70 15.28 2.94 -10.28
CA ASP A 70 14.45 3.56 -9.24
C ASP A 70 13.24 4.35 -9.79
N VAL A 71 12.81 4.05 -11.02
CA VAL A 71 11.64 4.69 -11.63
C VAL A 71 10.38 4.25 -10.90
N GLN A 72 9.60 5.21 -10.46
CA GLN A 72 8.27 5.04 -9.89
C GLN A 72 7.22 5.37 -10.95
N HIS A 73 6.09 4.70 -10.92
CA HIS A 73 5.02 4.86 -11.91
C HIS A 73 3.69 5.19 -11.20
N ALA A 74 2.93 6.09 -11.81
CA ALA A 74 1.58 6.43 -11.39
C ALA A 74 0.65 6.51 -12.58
N SER A 75 -0.63 6.23 -12.38
CA SER A 75 -1.66 6.48 -13.37
C SER A 75 -3.02 6.75 -12.75
N VAL A 76 -3.81 7.55 -13.47
CA VAL A 76 -5.20 7.87 -13.17
C VAL A 76 -5.94 8.13 -14.47
N ASP A 77 -7.22 7.78 -14.55
CA ASP A 77 -8.09 8.13 -15.67
C ASP A 77 -9.19 9.07 -15.19
N THR A 78 -9.06 10.35 -15.53
CA THR A 78 -9.98 11.40 -15.10
C THR A 78 -11.31 11.40 -15.86
N ARG A 79 -11.45 10.58 -16.92
CA ARG A 79 -12.71 10.32 -17.64
C ARG A 79 -13.64 9.39 -16.85
N VAL A 80 -13.09 8.60 -15.94
CA VAL A 80 -13.82 7.60 -15.17
C VAL A 80 -14.15 8.17 -13.78
N PRO A 81 -15.39 8.07 -13.29
CA PRO A 81 -15.74 8.50 -11.94
C PRO A 81 -14.85 7.83 -10.90
N SER A 82 -14.23 8.64 -10.03
CA SER A 82 -13.29 8.13 -9.05
C SER A 82 -13.98 7.33 -7.95
N GLN A 83 -13.39 6.20 -7.56
CA GLN A 83 -13.77 5.42 -6.38
C GLN A 83 -13.11 5.95 -5.08
N GLY A 84 -12.27 7.00 -5.16
CA GLY A 84 -11.56 7.56 -4.01
C GLY A 84 -10.58 6.55 -3.36
N LYS A 85 -10.01 5.65 -4.14
CA LYS A 85 -9.06 4.66 -3.65
C LYS A 85 -7.78 4.66 -4.47
N LEU A 86 -6.65 4.49 -3.76
CA LEU A 86 -5.31 4.38 -4.32
C LEU A 86 -4.82 2.94 -4.21
N VAL A 87 -4.47 2.34 -5.33
CA VAL A 87 -3.78 1.05 -5.39
C VAL A 87 -2.28 1.27 -5.31
N ILE A 88 -1.63 0.71 -4.29
CA ILE A 88 -0.17 0.59 -4.22
C ILE A 88 0.20 -0.82 -4.68
N TRP A 89 0.82 -0.91 -5.86
CA TRP A 89 1.21 -2.18 -6.48
C TRP A 89 2.64 -2.55 -6.13
N LEU A 90 2.82 -3.68 -5.46
CA LEU A 90 4.12 -4.18 -4.99
C LEU A 90 4.64 -5.31 -5.89
N MET A 91 4.98 -4.95 -7.12
CA MET A 91 5.68 -5.81 -8.09
C MET A 91 6.20 -4.94 -9.24
N GLY A 92 6.75 -5.59 -10.29
CA GLY A 92 7.13 -4.89 -11.52
C GLY A 92 5.96 -4.09 -12.12
N TYR A 93 6.26 -2.97 -12.75
CA TYR A 93 5.24 -2.17 -13.45
C TYR A 93 4.63 -2.97 -14.61
N SER A 94 3.31 -2.83 -14.78
CA SER A 94 2.55 -3.41 -15.88
C SER A 94 1.51 -2.40 -16.39
N GLY A 95 1.75 -1.85 -17.59
CA GLY A 95 0.83 -0.90 -18.22
C GLY A 95 -0.61 -1.44 -18.34
N PRO A 96 -0.83 -2.66 -18.88
CA PRO A 96 -2.18 -3.24 -18.96
C PRO A 96 -2.88 -3.40 -17.60
N LEU A 97 -2.13 -3.74 -16.53
CA LEU A 97 -2.70 -3.81 -15.20
C LEU A 97 -3.15 -2.42 -14.71
N PHE A 98 -2.31 -1.42 -14.89
CA PHE A 98 -2.61 -0.05 -14.47
C PHE A 98 -3.79 0.53 -15.25
N GLU A 99 -3.85 0.29 -16.56
CA GLU A 99 -5.01 0.64 -17.38
C GLU A 99 -6.30 -0.03 -16.87
N ARG A 100 -6.22 -1.32 -16.52
CA ARG A 100 -7.36 -2.04 -15.95
C ARG A 100 -7.78 -1.48 -14.60
N VAL A 101 -6.84 -1.14 -13.72
CA VAL A 101 -7.10 -0.49 -12.43
C VAL A 101 -7.79 0.86 -12.65
N ASN A 102 -7.28 1.68 -13.56
CA ASN A 102 -7.88 2.98 -13.87
C ASN A 102 -9.28 2.87 -14.47
N SER A 103 -9.57 1.84 -15.28
CA SER A 103 -10.91 1.62 -15.85
C SER A 103 -12.00 1.38 -14.79
N TYR A 104 -11.61 1.06 -13.55
CA TYR A 104 -12.50 0.98 -12.40
C TYR A 104 -12.55 2.28 -11.56
N GLY A 105 -11.98 3.38 -12.03
CA GLY A 105 -11.95 4.65 -11.30
C GLY A 105 -10.99 4.65 -10.10
N LEU A 106 -9.98 3.79 -10.12
CA LEU A 106 -8.97 3.70 -9.08
C LEU A 106 -7.69 4.41 -9.55
N HIS A 107 -7.01 5.09 -8.63
CA HIS A 107 -5.64 5.55 -8.83
C HIS A 107 -4.68 4.38 -8.64
N ALA A 108 -3.54 4.38 -9.33
CA ALA A 108 -2.53 3.35 -9.18
C ALA A 108 -1.13 3.96 -9.09
N ILE A 109 -0.33 3.45 -8.15
CA ILE A 109 1.11 3.73 -8.08
C ILE A 109 1.90 2.44 -7.92
N ARG A 110 3.11 2.45 -8.44
CA ARG A 110 4.18 1.49 -8.17
C ARG A 110 5.39 2.27 -7.69
N VAL A 111 5.85 1.96 -6.50
CA VAL A 111 7.01 2.63 -5.89
C VAL A 111 8.24 1.73 -5.92
N HIS A 112 9.41 2.36 -6.05
CA HIS A 112 10.68 1.71 -5.84
C HIS A 112 11.05 1.81 -4.36
N TYR A 113 11.13 0.69 -3.67
CA TYR A 113 11.46 0.58 -2.25
C TYR A 113 12.42 -0.58 -2.01
N ALA A 114 13.06 -0.62 -0.86
CA ALA A 114 14.12 -1.58 -0.54
C ALA A 114 13.61 -3.03 -0.41
N ASN A 115 13.24 -3.66 -1.52
CA ASN A 115 12.71 -5.02 -1.60
C ASN A 115 13.68 -6.04 -2.23
N GLY A 116 14.89 -5.63 -2.62
CA GLY A 116 15.89 -6.51 -3.25
C GLY A 116 16.41 -7.61 -2.32
N TRP A 117 16.27 -7.43 -1.00
CA TRP A 117 16.64 -8.41 0.01
C TRP A 117 16.10 -9.83 -0.25
N PHE A 118 15.00 -9.94 -0.99
CA PHE A 118 14.38 -11.22 -1.30
C PHE A 118 15.26 -12.12 -2.15
N SER A 119 16.07 -11.57 -3.04
CA SER A 119 17.06 -12.32 -3.83
C SER A 119 18.07 -13.04 -2.94
N ARG A 120 18.40 -12.46 -1.79
CA ARG A 120 19.34 -13.00 -0.82
C ARG A 120 18.68 -13.98 0.18
N PHE A 121 17.58 -13.58 0.79
CA PHE A 121 16.97 -14.32 1.91
C PHE A 121 15.76 -15.18 1.51
N GLY A 122 15.11 -14.87 0.39
CA GLY A 122 13.87 -15.57 -0.01
C GLY A 122 14.07 -16.98 -0.54
N ASN A 123 15.30 -17.32 -0.98
CA ASN A 123 15.64 -18.63 -1.54
C ASN A 123 16.52 -19.48 -0.63
N GLU A 124 17.02 -18.93 0.47
CA GLU A 124 17.79 -19.66 1.46
C GLU A 124 16.85 -20.22 2.54
N PRO A 125 17.15 -21.38 3.15
CA PRO A 125 16.44 -21.80 4.35
C PRO A 125 16.56 -20.70 5.41
N PRO A 126 15.45 -20.12 5.88
CA PRO A 126 15.53 -19.11 6.92
C PRO A 126 16.07 -19.74 8.20
N PRO A 127 16.69 -18.95 9.10
CA PRO A 127 17.01 -19.43 10.43
C PRO A 127 15.74 -19.96 11.11
N ALA A 128 15.89 -20.77 12.14
CA ALA A 128 14.78 -21.40 12.89
C ALA A 128 13.83 -20.37 13.57
N ASP A 129 13.90 -19.12 13.21
CA ASP A 129 12.98 -18.05 13.58
C ASP A 129 11.91 -17.90 12.46
N ASP A 130 10.73 -18.40 12.76
CA ASP A 130 9.56 -18.40 11.88
C ASP A 130 8.98 -17.01 11.56
N LYS A 131 9.44 -15.97 12.26
CA LYS A 131 9.06 -14.56 12.00
C LYS A 131 10.07 -13.83 11.13
N PHE A 132 11.22 -14.41 10.88
CA PHE A 132 12.37 -13.78 10.23
C PHE A 132 12.02 -13.04 8.94
N LEU A 133 11.42 -13.74 7.96
CA LEU A 133 11.02 -13.11 6.70
C LEU A 133 9.93 -12.04 6.90
N GLY A 134 8.99 -12.29 7.82
CA GLY A 134 7.94 -11.34 8.16
C GLY A 134 8.49 -10.03 8.76
N GLN A 135 9.56 -10.09 9.54
CA GLN A 135 10.23 -8.91 10.11
C GLN A 135 10.96 -8.12 9.02
N ILE A 136 11.72 -8.78 8.14
CA ILE A 136 12.37 -8.11 6.99
C ILE A 136 11.32 -7.43 6.10
N ARG A 137 10.19 -8.08 5.81
CA ARG A 137 9.10 -7.49 5.02
C ARG A 137 8.54 -6.23 5.65
N LEU A 138 8.40 -6.25 6.98
CA LEU A 138 7.86 -5.11 7.70
C LEU A 138 8.84 -3.95 7.71
N GLU A 139 10.13 -4.21 7.93
CA GLU A 139 11.18 -3.20 7.83
C GLU A 139 11.27 -2.61 6.42
N ALA A 140 11.28 -3.43 5.37
CA ALA A 140 11.27 -2.96 4.00
C ALA A 140 10.01 -2.13 3.65
N ALA A 141 8.90 -2.40 4.32
CA ALA A 141 7.68 -1.62 4.12
C ALA A 141 7.70 -0.30 4.90
N THR A 142 8.17 -0.27 6.13
CA THR A 142 8.04 0.90 7.02
C THR A 142 9.31 1.74 7.14
N GLY A 143 10.49 1.11 6.98
CA GLY A 143 11.78 1.72 7.31
C GLY A 143 12.03 1.82 8.82
N GLU A 144 11.32 1.02 9.62
CA GLU A 144 11.54 0.88 11.07
C GLU A 144 12.35 -0.37 11.35
N ASP A 145 13.15 -0.37 12.42
CA ASP A 145 14.05 -1.46 12.81
C ASP A 145 13.25 -2.65 13.38
N PHE A 146 12.95 -3.62 12.53
CA PHE A 146 12.26 -4.87 12.89
C PHE A 146 13.15 -6.11 12.76
N SER A 147 14.25 -6.03 12.01
CA SER A 147 15.06 -7.18 11.64
C SER A 147 16.55 -6.91 11.79
N ALA A 148 17.26 -7.77 12.51
CA ALA A 148 18.73 -7.71 12.56
C ALA A 148 19.43 -8.13 11.24
N ALA A 149 18.68 -8.62 10.25
CA ALA A 149 19.25 -9.11 8.99
C ALA A 149 19.41 -8.02 7.91
N VAL A 150 18.69 -6.90 8.04
CA VAL A 150 18.73 -5.77 7.12
C VAL A 150 18.77 -4.47 7.92
N SER A 151 19.12 -3.37 7.25
CA SER A 151 19.05 -2.03 7.84
C SER A 151 18.47 -1.10 6.77
N ILE A 152 17.15 -0.94 6.79
CA ILE A 152 16.42 -0.17 5.79
C ILE A 152 15.84 1.07 6.47
N PRO A 153 16.43 2.26 6.27
CA PRO A 153 15.94 3.47 6.89
C PRO A 153 14.62 3.96 6.26
N LYS A 154 13.89 4.76 6.99
CA LYS A 154 12.56 5.27 6.60
C LYS A 154 12.48 5.81 5.16
N PRO A 155 13.43 6.62 4.65
CA PRO A 155 13.38 7.14 3.28
C PRO A 155 13.36 6.05 2.19
N ASP A 156 13.82 4.84 2.49
CA ASP A 156 13.92 3.73 1.55
C ASP A 156 12.83 2.68 1.73
N GLY A 157 12.02 2.81 2.79
CA GLY A 157 10.83 2.01 3.03
C GLY A 157 9.67 2.37 2.09
N MET A 158 8.82 1.39 1.82
CA MET A 158 7.67 1.51 0.92
C MET A 158 6.73 2.66 1.32
N THR A 159 6.45 2.85 2.61
CA THR A 159 5.51 3.86 3.11
C THR A 159 5.98 5.26 2.80
N GLU A 160 7.25 5.57 3.08
CA GLU A 160 7.81 6.89 2.82
C GLU A 160 7.97 7.16 1.33
N ARG A 161 8.42 6.16 0.56
CA ARG A 161 8.47 6.23 -0.90
C ARG A 161 7.11 6.55 -1.50
N ALA A 162 6.05 5.89 -1.03
CA ALA A 162 4.69 6.15 -1.48
C ALA A 162 4.21 7.56 -1.09
N ARG A 163 4.49 8.01 0.14
CA ARG A 163 4.12 9.35 0.59
C ARG A 163 4.79 10.44 -0.25
N VAL A 164 6.12 10.37 -0.40
CA VAL A 164 6.88 11.37 -1.17
C VAL A 164 6.43 11.40 -2.63
N PHE A 165 6.18 10.22 -3.22
CA PHE A 165 5.70 10.14 -4.59
C PHE A 165 4.29 10.71 -4.76
N VAL A 166 3.36 10.39 -3.86
CA VAL A 166 1.98 10.94 -3.91
C VAL A 166 1.99 12.44 -3.68
N LYS A 167 2.88 12.96 -2.80
CA LYS A 167 3.03 14.40 -2.62
C LYS A 167 3.51 15.07 -3.91
N TRP A 168 4.55 14.54 -4.54
CA TRP A 168 5.03 15.04 -5.82
C TRP A 168 3.93 15.00 -6.90
N LEU A 169 3.15 13.92 -6.98
CA LEU A 169 2.02 13.80 -7.91
C LEU A 169 0.94 14.86 -7.64
N ALA A 170 0.68 15.21 -6.38
CA ALA A 170 -0.26 16.26 -6.03
C ALA A 170 0.19 17.64 -6.51
N ASP A 171 1.48 17.92 -6.44
CA ASP A 171 2.08 19.18 -6.88
C ASP A 171 2.17 19.25 -8.42
N GLU A 172 2.61 18.17 -9.09
CA GLU A 172 2.83 18.13 -10.55
C GLU A 172 1.54 17.93 -11.37
N HIS A 173 0.57 17.23 -10.81
CA HIS A 173 -0.66 16.86 -11.54
C HIS A 173 -1.91 17.06 -10.66
N PRO A 174 -2.27 18.30 -10.31
CA PRO A 174 -3.40 18.59 -9.41
C PRO A 174 -4.76 18.13 -9.98
N ALA A 175 -4.91 18.02 -11.30
CA ALA A 175 -6.12 17.48 -11.94
C ALA A 175 -6.41 16.03 -11.52
N GLY A 176 -5.37 15.25 -11.18
CA GLY A 176 -5.50 13.88 -10.69
C GLY A 176 -5.92 13.76 -9.24
N ARG A 177 -6.00 14.86 -8.49
CA ARG A 177 -6.45 14.89 -7.08
C ARG A 177 -5.71 13.90 -6.18
N TRP A 178 -4.39 13.80 -6.35
CA TRP A 178 -3.52 12.95 -5.53
C TRP A 178 -3.43 13.41 -4.08
N ASP A 179 -3.66 14.71 -3.83
CA ASP A 179 -3.81 15.34 -2.52
C ASP A 179 -4.82 14.59 -1.62
N TYR A 180 -5.85 14.04 -2.22
CA TYR A 180 -6.91 13.31 -1.53
C TYR A 180 -6.40 12.10 -0.73
N PHE A 181 -5.27 11.54 -1.09
CA PHE A 181 -4.67 10.37 -0.43
C PHE A 181 -3.64 10.72 0.64
N LEU A 182 -3.33 12.00 0.81
CA LEU A 182 -2.44 12.47 1.87
C LEU A 182 -3.24 12.82 3.13
N THR A 183 -2.59 12.72 4.29
CA THR A 183 -3.10 13.33 5.52
C THR A 183 -3.08 14.85 5.39
N ASP A 184 -3.85 15.56 6.22
CA ASP A 184 -3.99 17.02 6.11
C ASP A 184 -2.66 17.77 6.32
N ASP A 185 -1.75 17.20 7.12
CA ASP A 185 -0.38 17.70 7.33
C ASP A 185 0.61 17.20 6.25
N GLN A 186 0.15 16.36 5.31
CA GLN A 186 0.93 15.70 4.25
C GLN A 186 2.11 14.85 4.75
N GLN A 187 2.11 14.49 6.04
CA GLN A 187 3.16 13.65 6.64
C GLN A 187 2.86 12.15 6.56
N GLY A 188 1.71 11.77 6.02
CA GLY A 188 1.30 10.38 5.86
C GLY A 188 0.35 10.17 4.70
N LEU A 189 0.06 8.90 4.42
CA LEU A 189 -1.04 8.51 3.54
C LEU A 189 -2.30 8.22 4.37
N ARG A 190 -3.46 8.48 3.78
CA ARG A 190 -4.77 8.05 4.32
C ARG A 190 -4.95 6.56 4.01
N TRP A 191 -4.38 5.71 4.87
CA TRP A 191 -4.34 4.26 4.68
C TRP A 191 -5.72 3.61 4.56
N ASP A 192 -6.76 4.20 5.11
CA ASP A 192 -8.16 3.80 4.94
C ASP A 192 -8.67 3.98 3.50
N ARG A 193 -7.92 4.67 2.65
CA ARG A 193 -8.17 4.87 1.22
C ARG A 193 -7.22 4.08 0.33
N VAL A 194 -6.28 3.32 0.94
CA VAL A 194 -5.27 2.57 0.22
C VAL A 194 -5.65 1.10 0.07
N ILE A 195 -5.57 0.60 -1.14
CA ILE A 195 -5.61 -0.82 -1.48
C ILE A 195 -4.16 -1.28 -1.67
N MET A 196 -3.70 -2.14 -0.78
CA MET A 196 -2.41 -2.79 -0.97
C MET A 196 -2.57 -3.95 -1.93
N ALA A 197 -1.78 -3.99 -3.00
CA ALA A 197 -1.85 -5.07 -3.98
C ALA A 197 -0.46 -5.53 -4.41
N GLY A 198 -0.34 -6.79 -4.79
CA GLY A 198 0.93 -7.32 -5.28
C GLY A 198 0.82 -8.73 -5.82
N ALA A 199 1.90 -9.21 -6.41
CA ALA A 199 2.04 -10.58 -6.86
C ALA A 199 3.26 -11.23 -6.20
N SER A 200 3.18 -12.56 -5.93
CA SER A 200 4.28 -13.36 -5.37
C SER A 200 4.89 -12.67 -4.12
N HIS A 201 6.18 -12.35 -4.15
CA HIS A 201 6.88 -11.62 -3.08
C HIS A 201 6.14 -10.33 -2.66
N GLY A 202 5.66 -9.54 -3.62
CA GLY A 202 4.94 -8.29 -3.37
C GLY A 202 3.60 -8.50 -2.67
N SER A 203 2.86 -9.56 -3.01
CA SER A 203 1.60 -9.89 -2.34
C SER A 203 1.81 -10.28 -0.88
N THR A 204 2.90 -11.00 -0.60
CA THR A 204 3.28 -11.40 0.75
C THR A 204 3.67 -10.19 1.60
N THR A 205 4.41 -9.23 1.01
CA THR A 205 4.74 -7.96 1.68
C THR A 205 3.48 -7.12 1.94
N ALA A 206 2.55 -7.03 0.96
CA ALA A 206 1.27 -6.34 1.14
C ALA A 206 0.46 -6.93 2.31
N ALA A 207 0.37 -8.26 2.38
CA ALA A 207 -0.32 -8.96 3.47
C ALA A 207 0.35 -8.72 4.83
N ARG A 208 1.68 -8.83 4.90
CA ARG A 208 2.42 -8.61 6.15
C ARG A 208 2.28 -7.17 6.64
N PHE A 209 2.38 -6.20 5.75
CA PHE A 209 2.18 -4.79 6.07
C PHE A 209 0.76 -4.52 6.57
N ALA A 210 -0.26 -5.06 5.92
CA ALA A 210 -1.65 -4.86 6.30
C ALA A 210 -2.01 -5.48 7.67
N LYS A 211 -1.25 -6.44 8.16
CA LYS A 211 -1.38 -6.92 9.55
C LYS A 211 -0.84 -5.90 10.56
N HIS A 212 0.11 -5.06 10.16
CA HIS A 212 0.68 -4.01 11.00
C HIS A 212 -0.09 -2.70 10.89
N GLN A 213 -0.40 -2.28 9.66
CA GLN A 213 -1.11 -1.05 9.33
C GLN A 213 -2.50 -1.35 8.77
N ARG A 214 -3.54 -0.75 9.36
CA ARG A 214 -4.89 -0.86 8.80
C ARG A 214 -4.94 -0.18 7.44
N VAL A 215 -5.42 -0.92 6.41
CA VAL A 215 -5.64 -0.43 5.04
C VAL A 215 -7.08 -0.71 4.61
N ASP A 216 -7.53 -0.14 3.47
CA ASP A 216 -8.89 -0.40 2.97
C ASP A 216 -9.07 -1.88 2.63
N ARG A 217 -8.14 -2.45 1.86
CA ARG A 217 -8.12 -3.89 1.51
C ARG A 217 -6.76 -4.33 1.00
N VAL A 218 -6.59 -5.64 0.90
CA VAL A 218 -5.40 -6.29 0.36
C VAL A 218 -5.80 -7.21 -0.78
N VAL A 219 -5.12 -7.09 -1.93
CA VAL A 219 -5.33 -7.95 -3.11
C VAL A 219 -4.02 -8.67 -3.43
N MET A 220 -4.05 -9.99 -3.30
CA MET A 220 -2.87 -10.83 -3.36
C MET A 220 -2.94 -11.80 -4.55
N PHE A 221 -2.00 -11.68 -5.48
CA PHE A 221 -1.86 -12.65 -6.56
C PHE A 221 -0.68 -13.58 -6.25
N CYS A 222 -0.91 -14.88 -6.29
CA CYS A 222 0.10 -15.91 -6.03
C CYS A 222 0.78 -15.73 -4.65
N GLY A 223 -0.01 -15.44 -3.62
CA GLY A 223 0.43 -15.21 -2.24
C GLY A 223 -0.76 -14.99 -1.30
N PRO A 224 -0.55 -14.80 0.02
CA PRO A 224 0.74 -14.64 0.69
C PRO A 224 1.47 -15.97 0.87
N ARG A 225 2.81 -15.97 0.73
CA ARG A 225 3.64 -17.16 0.87
C ARG A 225 5.03 -16.82 1.35
N ASP A 226 5.45 -17.47 2.42
CA ASP A 226 6.82 -17.50 2.91
C ASP A 226 7.18 -18.95 3.29
N GLN A 227 8.46 -19.23 3.50
CA GLN A 227 8.91 -20.58 3.92
C GLN A 227 8.37 -20.96 5.30
N TYR A 228 8.29 -19.96 6.22
CA TYR A 228 7.58 -20.07 7.48
C TYR A 228 6.45 -19.04 7.53
N GLU A 229 5.25 -19.52 7.77
CA GLU A 229 4.02 -18.74 7.63
C GLU A 229 3.43 -18.28 8.98
N THR A 230 4.13 -18.50 10.08
CA THR A 230 3.63 -18.23 11.44
C THR A 230 3.31 -16.74 11.67
N TRP A 231 3.94 -15.81 10.95
CA TRP A 231 3.54 -14.41 10.99
C TRP A 231 2.10 -14.20 10.49
N GLN A 232 1.54 -15.11 9.69
CA GLN A 232 0.16 -15.03 9.22
C GLN A 232 -0.86 -15.18 10.36
N ALA A 233 -0.50 -15.89 11.42
CA ALA A 233 -1.31 -16.02 12.62
C ALA A 233 -1.27 -14.79 13.56
N LEU A 234 -0.38 -13.83 13.33
CA LEU A 234 -0.33 -12.61 14.14
C LEU A 234 -1.66 -11.82 14.06
N PRO A 235 -2.02 -11.07 15.12
CA PRO A 235 -3.14 -10.13 15.08
C PRO A 235 -3.03 -9.19 13.87
N SER A 236 -4.18 -8.82 13.31
CA SER A 236 -4.23 -8.00 12.11
C SER A 236 -4.92 -6.66 12.37
N ALA A 237 -4.27 -5.55 12.00
CA ALA A 237 -4.88 -4.22 12.01
C ALA A 237 -5.98 -4.09 10.93
N THR A 238 -5.80 -4.74 9.78
CA THR A 238 -6.81 -4.82 8.72
C THR A 238 -7.73 -6.02 8.98
N PRO A 239 -9.07 -5.85 8.98
CA PRO A 239 -10.01 -6.96 9.21
C PRO A 239 -9.84 -8.09 8.20
N ALA A 240 -10.01 -9.35 8.63
CA ALA A 240 -9.82 -10.54 7.81
C ALA A 240 -10.66 -10.55 6.51
N ASN A 241 -11.88 -10.02 6.55
CA ASN A 241 -12.77 -9.91 5.38
C ASN A 241 -12.33 -8.84 4.36
N ARG A 242 -11.17 -8.22 4.54
CA ARG A 242 -10.56 -7.27 3.62
C ARG A 242 -9.35 -7.84 2.87
N PHE A 243 -9.02 -9.12 3.07
CA PHE A 243 -7.95 -9.81 2.36
C PHE A 243 -8.55 -10.68 1.25
N PHE A 244 -8.04 -10.51 0.03
CA PHE A 244 -8.49 -11.21 -1.17
C PHE A 244 -7.29 -11.87 -1.84
N GLY A 245 -7.24 -13.20 -1.83
CA GLY A 245 -6.19 -14.00 -2.44
C GLY A 245 -6.66 -14.62 -3.77
N PHE A 246 -5.79 -14.58 -4.76
CA PHE A 246 -5.98 -15.21 -6.07
C PHE A 246 -4.75 -16.01 -6.45
N SER A 247 -4.93 -17.30 -6.66
CA SER A 247 -3.87 -18.19 -7.14
C SER A 247 -4.39 -19.06 -8.27
N HIS A 248 -3.49 -19.48 -9.17
CA HIS A 248 -3.84 -20.38 -10.24
C HIS A 248 -3.45 -21.82 -9.86
N VAL A 249 -4.26 -22.80 -10.24
CA VAL A 249 -4.01 -24.21 -9.94
C VAL A 249 -2.67 -24.72 -10.51
N LEU A 250 -2.16 -24.08 -11.54
CA LEU A 250 -0.85 -24.38 -12.16
C LEU A 250 0.28 -23.51 -11.62
N ASP A 251 0.05 -22.72 -10.56
CA ASP A 251 1.12 -21.96 -9.92
C ASP A 251 2.04 -22.93 -9.17
N GLY A 252 3.21 -23.22 -9.76
CA GLY A 252 4.20 -24.16 -9.21
C GLY A 252 4.83 -23.70 -7.89
N GLY A 253 4.55 -22.47 -7.48
CA GLY A 253 4.92 -21.97 -6.15
C GLY A 253 4.03 -22.51 -5.03
N TRP A 254 2.90 -23.12 -5.34
CA TRP A 254 1.96 -23.67 -4.39
C TRP A 254 1.95 -25.20 -4.49
N THR A 255 2.37 -25.89 -3.44
CA THR A 255 2.28 -27.34 -3.34
C THR A 255 1.14 -27.73 -2.41
N GLY A 256 0.19 -28.53 -2.91
CA GLY A 256 -0.92 -29.04 -2.10
C GLY A 256 -2.01 -28.00 -1.77
N HIS A 257 -2.60 -28.11 -0.60
CA HIS A 257 -3.81 -27.38 -0.19
C HIS A 257 -3.54 -26.00 0.44
N HIS A 258 -2.50 -25.28 0.03
CA HIS A 258 -2.17 -23.97 0.58
C HIS A 258 -3.29 -22.93 0.41
N TYR A 259 -4.13 -23.05 -0.62
CA TYR A 259 -5.29 -22.17 -0.85
C TYR A 259 -6.31 -22.14 0.30
N CYS A 260 -6.34 -23.17 1.12
CA CYS A 260 -7.27 -23.32 2.24
C CYS A 260 -6.69 -22.83 3.56
N ARG A 261 -5.43 -22.40 3.61
CA ARG A 261 -4.71 -22.07 4.83
C ARG A 261 -4.31 -20.59 4.93
N SER A 262 -4.36 -19.86 3.82
CA SER A 262 -3.98 -18.43 3.74
C SER A 262 -5.15 -17.45 3.94
#